data_9d48148d45d201eb79e5cc8dd474be01
#
_entry.id   9d48148d45d201eb79e5cc8dd474be01
#
_cell.length_a   1.000
_cell.length_b   1.000
_cell.length_c   1.000
_cell.angle_alpha   90.00
_cell.angle_beta   90.00
_cell.angle_gamma   90.00
#
_symmetry.space_group_name_H-M   'P 1'
#
loop_
_entity.id
_entity.type
_entity.pdbx_description
1 polymer ?
#
loop_
_entity_poly.entity_id
_entity_poly.type
_entity_poly.pdbx_seq_one_letter_code
_entity_poly.pdbx_strand_id
1 'polypeptide(L)'
;YSPLIPNPGKIICVGLNYSEHVKETNRTVEENPVIFHRFPESQTAHMQAIQRPTVSESLDFEGEMAVVMDEGGKHIKPEDALKHIVGFSCYNESTIREWQRHTRQFGMGKNFEKTGSFGPHMVLAEDIPDYKSLTIETRLNGEVMQNAKLSQLIFDIPILISYVSKAMAWRAGDVLVTGTPGGVGFKRNPPVFMKPGDNVEVEITDIGVLSNTIKAVSYTHPEPTRRSTIS
;
A
#
# COMPACT_ATOMS: atom_id res chain seq x y z
N TYR A 1 0.74 11.62 14.84
CA TYR A 1 0.68 10.21 14.39
C TYR A 1 2.02 9.80 13.79
N SER A 2 2.37 8.53 13.90
CA SER A 2 3.45 7.84 13.17
C SER A 2 2.82 6.71 12.35
N PRO A 3 3.48 6.19 11.29
CA PRO A 3 3.02 4.96 10.65
C PRO A 3 2.78 3.87 11.69
N LEU A 4 1.79 3.01 11.45
CA LEU A 4 1.36 2.02 12.44
C LEU A 4 2.50 1.10 12.87
N ILE A 5 3.33 0.68 11.92
CA ILE A 5 4.61 0.01 12.15
C ILE A 5 5.71 0.92 11.63
N PRO A 6 6.40 1.68 12.50
CA PRO A 6 7.37 2.70 12.05
C PRO A 6 8.59 2.14 11.33
N ASN A 7 9.05 0.97 11.74
CA ASN A 7 10.25 0.32 11.20
C ASN A 7 9.98 -1.16 10.91
N PRO A 8 9.14 -1.48 9.92
CA PRO A 8 8.91 -2.86 9.52
C PRO A 8 10.20 -3.46 8.94
N GLY A 9 10.42 -4.74 9.18
CA GLY A 9 11.55 -5.46 8.57
C GLY A 9 11.44 -5.49 7.05
N LYS A 10 10.21 -5.61 6.54
CA LYS A 10 9.86 -5.49 5.12
C LYS A 10 8.39 -5.10 4.96
N ILE A 11 8.12 -4.41 3.85
CA ILE A 11 6.77 -4.13 3.36
C ILE A 11 6.67 -4.81 2.00
N ILE A 12 5.90 -5.88 1.94
CA ILE A 12 5.65 -6.67 0.73
C ILE A 12 4.32 -6.23 0.14
N CYS A 13 4.34 -5.79 -1.10
CA CYS A 13 3.16 -5.34 -1.81
C CYS A 13 2.81 -6.26 -2.97
N VAL A 14 1.53 -6.36 -3.27
CA VAL A 14 0.99 -7.24 -4.30
C VAL A 14 0.34 -6.42 -5.40
N GLY A 15 0.86 -6.48 -6.61
CA GLY A 15 0.24 -5.85 -7.77
C GLY A 15 -0.79 -6.76 -8.43
N LEU A 16 -1.81 -6.14 -9.09
CA LEU A 16 -2.74 -6.84 -9.99
C LEU A 16 -3.54 -7.97 -9.31
N ASN A 17 -3.96 -7.77 -8.08
CA ASN A 17 -4.61 -8.79 -7.26
C ASN A 17 -6.15 -8.74 -7.25
N TYR A 18 -6.76 -7.93 -8.14
CA TYR A 18 -8.19 -7.90 -8.38
C TYR A 18 -8.48 -8.01 -9.87
N SER A 19 -9.43 -8.87 -10.26
CA SER A 19 -9.74 -9.13 -11.68
C SER A 19 -10.17 -7.88 -12.44
N GLU A 20 -10.92 -6.97 -11.80
CA GLU A 20 -11.31 -5.70 -12.41
C GLU A 20 -10.11 -4.80 -12.66
N HIS A 21 -9.19 -4.71 -11.69
CA HIS A 21 -7.94 -3.95 -11.83
C HIS A 21 -7.04 -4.52 -12.95
N VAL A 22 -6.96 -5.84 -13.06
CA VAL A 22 -6.24 -6.49 -14.16
C VAL A 22 -6.85 -6.11 -15.52
N LYS A 23 -8.18 -6.15 -15.64
CA LYS A 23 -8.89 -5.79 -16.88
C LYS A 23 -8.71 -4.32 -17.25
N GLU A 24 -8.91 -3.37 -16.31
CA GLU A 24 -8.76 -1.94 -16.58
C GLU A 24 -7.34 -1.56 -17.00
N THR A 25 -6.33 -2.30 -16.52
CA THR A 25 -4.93 -2.08 -16.90
C THR A 25 -4.54 -2.76 -18.21
N ASN A 26 -5.47 -3.45 -18.90
CA ASN A 26 -5.23 -4.25 -20.11
C ASN A 26 -4.13 -5.32 -19.91
N ARG A 27 -4.15 -5.99 -18.77
CA ARG A 27 -3.23 -7.09 -18.44
C ARG A 27 -4.00 -8.40 -18.34
N THR A 28 -3.26 -9.50 -18.27
CA THR A 28 -3.77 -10.84 -17.97
C THR A 28 -3.50 -11.18 -16.52
N VAL A 29 -4.32 -12.06 -15.95
CA VAL A 29 -4.04 -12.62 -14.63
C VAL A 29 -2.79 -13.48 -14.74
N GLU A 30 -1.80 -13.21 -13.90
CA GLU A 30 -0.57 -13.98 -13.84
C GLU A 30 -0.80 -15.28 -13.05
N GLU A 31 0.01 -16.31 -13.34
CA GLU A 31 -0.02 -17.59 -12.62
C GLU A 31 0.44 -17.45 -11.16
N ASN A 32 1.34 -16.50 -10.90
CA ASN A 32 1.91 -16.21 -9.59
C ASN A 32 1.69 -14.75 -9.19
N PRO A 33 1.65 -14.43 -7.88
CA PRO A 33 1.50 -13.07 -7.40
C PRO A 33 2.62 -12.15 -7.90
N VAL A 34 2.26 -10.96 -8.37
CA VAL A 34 3.22 -9.90 -8.71
C VAL A 34 3.66 -9.21 -7.43
N ILE A 35 4.89 -9.49 -7.01
CA ILE A 35 5.44 -8.99 -5.73
C ILE A 35 6.41 -7.84 -5.99
N PHE A 36 6.29 -6.79 -5.18
CA PHE A 36 7.26 -5.70 -5.10
C PHE A 36 7.37 -5.20 -3.66
N HIS A 37 8.25 -4.23 -3.40
CA HIS A 37 8.58 -3.80 -2.06
C HIS A 37 8.42 -2.30 -1.91
N ARG A 38 8.03 -1.87 -0.70
CA ARG A 38 8.17 -0.49 -0.25
C ARG A 38 9.17 -0.43 0.91
N PHE A 39 9.84 0.71 1.01
CA PHE A 39 10.77 0.98 2.11
C PHE A 39 10.09 1.81 3.19
N PRO A 40 10.55 1.72 4.46
CA PRO A 40 9.98 2.50 5.57
C PRO A 40 9.91 3.99 5.29
N GLU A 41 10.89 4.57 4.58
CA GLU A 41 10.97 5.99 4.23
C GLU A 41 9.82 6.45 3.33
N SER A 42 9.23 5.54 2.58
CA SER A 42 8.07 5.84 1.74
C SER A 42 6.77 5.96 2.53
N GLN A 43 6.77 5.63 3.83
CA GLN A 43 5.56 5.58 4.65
C GLN A 43 5.19 6.94 5.25
N THR A 44 3.90 7.17 5.41
CA THR A 44 3.31 8.26 6.20
C THR A 44 2.16 7.71 7.06
N ALA A 45 1.69 8.50 8.03
CA ALA A 45 0.66 8.07 8.97
C ALA A 45 -0.72 8.65 8.60
N HIS A 46 -1.75 8.09 9.25
CA HIS A 46 -3.08 8.70 9.30
C HIS A 46 -3.00 10.18 9.69
N MET A 47 -3.80 11.05 9.04
CA MET A 47 -3.86 12.50 9.24
C MET A 47 -2.55 13.26 8.94
N GLN A 48 -1.51 12.59 8.47
CA GLN A 48 -0.32 13.26 7.91
C GLN A 48 -0.48 13.45 6.40
N ALA A 49 0.22 14.44 5.86
CA ALA A 49 0.15 14.70 4.43
C ALA A 49 0.92 13.66 3.63
N ILE A 50 0.29 13.12 2.59
CA ILE A 50 0.96 12.43 1.50
C ILE A 50 1.70 13.50 0.67
N GLN A 51 2.95 13.22 0.32
CA GLN A 51 3.80 14.15 -0.39
C GLN A 51 3.76 13.90 -1.89
N ARG A 52 3.23 14.87 -2.67
CA ARG A 52 3.38 14.85 -4.12
C ARG A 52 4.73 15.44 -4.51
N PRO A 53 5.64 14.65 -5.11
CA PRO A 53 6.95 15.17 -5.50
C PRO A 53 6.81 16.19 -6.64
N THR A 54 7.72 17.17 -6.68
CA THR A 54 7.69 18.22 -7.72
C THR A 54 8.02 17.71 -9.12
N VAL A 55 8.64 16.54 -9.21
CA VAL A 55 9.03 15.89 -10.48
C VAL A 55 7.87 15.20 -11.18
N SER A 56 6.66 15.20 -10.61
CA SER A 56 5.51 14.48 -11.17
C SER A 56 4.18 15.10 -10.80
N GLU A 57 3.24 15.01 -11.73
CA GLU A 57 1.83 15.32 -11.50
C GLU A 57 0.93 14.08 -11.47
N SER A 58 1.50 12.88 -11.60
CA SER A 58 0.78 11.63 -11.72
C SER A 58 0.67 10.83 -10.41
N LEU A 59 0.57 11.52 -9.26
CA LEU A 59 0.31 10.88 -7.97
C LEU A 59 -1.12 10.29 -7.96
N ASP A 60 -1.22 8.98 -7.91
CA ASP A 60 -2.47 8.23 -7.93
C ASP A 60 -2.71 7.51 -6.60
N PHE A 61 -3.98 7.22 -6.28
CA PHE A 61 -4.40 6.50 -5.08
C PHE A 61 -4.55 5.00 -5.37
N GLU A 62 -4.29 4.19 -4.36
CA GLU A 62 -4.54 2.73 -4.37
C GLU A 62 -4.93 2.30 -2.95
N GLY A 63 -6.25 2.18 -2.69
CA GLY A 63 -6.74 1.65 -1.42
C GLY A 63 -6.51 0.15 -1.32
N GLU A 64 -5.93 -0.29 -0.19
CA GLU A 64 -5.55 -1.67 0.05
C GLU A 64 -5.75 -2.07 1.52
N MET A 65 -5.82 -3.37 1.80
CA MET A 65 -5.67 -3.88 3.15
C MET A 65 -4.20 -4.13 3.44
N ALA A 66 -3.74 -3.70 4.61
CA ALA A 66 -2.47 -4.11 5.18
C ALA A 66 -2.68 -5.23 6.19
N VAL A 67 -1.85 -6.24 6.13
CA VAL A 67 -1.78 -7.37 7.05
C VAL A 67 -0.47 -7.28 7.81
N VAL A 68 -0.53 -7.27 9.14
CA VAL A 68 0.65 -7.21 10.00
C VAL A 68 0.95 -8.61 10.51
N MET A 69 2.21 -9.04 10.33
CA MET A 69 2.65 -10.35 10.78
C MET A 69 2.95 -10.36 12.27
N ASP A 70 2.50 -11.41 12.97
CA ASP A 70 2.79 -11.66 14.38
C ASP A 70 4.09 -12.45 14.51
N GLU A 71 4.00 -13.77 14.36
CA GLU A 71 5.18 -14.62 14.39
C GLU A 71 5.80 -14.77 13.01
N GLY A 72 7.12 -14.78 12.98
CA GLY A 72 7.85 -15.04 11.76
C GLY A 72 7.70 -16.51 11.34
N GLY A 73 8.15 -16.81 10.13
CA GLY A 73 8.13 -18.17 9.62
C GLY A 73 8.66 -18.26 8.20
N LYS A 74 9.11 -19.45 7.83
CA LYS A 74 9.51 -19.81 6.47
C LYS A 74 8.79 -21.10 6.08
N HIS A 75 8.42 -21.21 4.79
CA HIS A 75 7.66 -22.35 4.28
C HIS A 75 6.32 -22.56 4.99
N ILE A 76 5.64 -21.44 5.34
CA ILE A 76 4.30 -21.45 5.95
C ILE A 76 3.31 -22.04 4.94
N LYS A 77 2.53 -23.02 5.38
CA LYS A 77 1.47 -23.59 4.55
C LYS A 77 0.25 -22.68 4.50
N PRO A 78 -0.53 -22.67 3.42
CA PRO A 78 -1.73 -21.81 3.34
C PRO A 78 -2.71 -22.04 4.50
N GLU A 79 -2.91 -23.27 4.92
CA GLU A 79 -3.82 -23.65 6.02
C GLU A 79 -3.38 -23.11 7.39
N ASP A 80 -2.11 -22.78 7.56
CA ASP A 80 -1.55 -22.22 8.80
C ASP A 80 -1.36 -20.71 8.73
N ALA A 81 -1.43 -20.09 7.56
CA ALA A 81 -1.01 -18.72 7.31
C ALA A 81 -1.73 -17.68 8.18
N LEU A 82 -3.02 -17.83 8.43
CA LEU A 82 -3.79 -16.89 9.26
C LEU A 82 -3.34 -16.85 10.72
N LYS A 83 -2.72 -17.92 11.23
CA LYS A 83 -2.16 -17.98 12.60
C LYS A 83 -0.95 -17.06 12.78
N HIS A 84 -0.34 -16.62 11.68
CA HIS A 84 0.82 -15.73 11.66
C HIS A 84 0.46 -14.24 11.54
N ILE A 85 -0.83 -13.90 11.66
CA ILE A 85 -1.33 -12.52 11.53
C ILE A 85 -1.69 -11.99 12.91
N VAL A 86 -1.13 -10.83 13.29
CA VAL A 86 -1.56 -10.12 14.49
C VAL A 86 -2.76 -9.23 14.23
N GLY A 87 -2.90 -8.65 13.03
CA GLY A 87 -4.04 -7.79 12.72
C GLY A 87 -4.02 -7.17 11.33
N PHE A 88 -5.04 -6.35 11.09
CA PHE A 88 -5.34 -5.70 9.82
C PHE A 88 -5.45 -4.19 9.97
N SER A 89 -5.17 -3.45 8.91
CA SER A 89 -5.31 -2.01 8.85
C SER A 89 -5.60 -1.54 7.42
N CYS A 90 -5.98 -0.27 7.26
CA CYS A 90 -6.06 0.34 5.94
C CYS A 90 -4.68 0.79 5.46
N TYR A 91 -4.50 0.77 4.15
CA TYR A 91 -3.31 1.24 3.48
C TYR A 91 -3.69 2.00 2.20
N ASN A 92 -3.00 3.10 1.91
CA ASN A 92 -3.07 3.74 0.60
C ASN A 92 -1.70 3.66 -0.06
N GLU A 93 -1.58 2.83 -1.08
CA GLU A 93 -0.35 2.62 -1.82
C GLU A 93 -0.18 3.65 -2.92
N SER A 94 -0.16 4.94 -2.56
CA SER A 94 -0.07 6.00 -3.56
C SER A 94 1.15 5.83 -4.45
N THR A 95 0.92 6.06 -5.75
CA THR A 95 1.86 5.67 -6.82
C THR A 95 2.13 6.85 -7.74
N ILE A 96 3.39 7.07 -8.09
CA ILE A 96 3.79 8.00 -9.15
C ILE A 96 3.81 7.22 -10.47
N ARG A 97 2.76 7.38 -11.29
CA ARG A 97 2.46 6.47 -12.41
C ARG A 97 3.50 6.44 -13.52
N GLU A 98 4.04 7.59 -13.93
CA GLU A 98 5.10 7.58 -14.95
C GLU A 98 6.36 6.87 -14.44
N TRP A 99 6.76 7.10 -13.19
CA TRP A 99 7.94 6.45 -12.58
C TRP A 99 7.74 4.96 -12.38
N GLN A 100 6.52 4.52 -12.05
CA GLN A 100 6.16 3.11 -11.97
C GLN A 100 6.39 2.40 -13.31
N ARG A 101 6.24 3.12 -14.44
CA ARG A 101 6.27 2.58 -15.79
C ARG A 101 7.55 2.86 -16.57
N HIS A 102 8.55 3.50 -15.96
CA HIS A 102 9.85 3.70 -16.61
C HIS A 102 10.49 2.38 -17.00
N THR A 103 10.26 1.35 -16.23
CA THR A 103 10.74 -0.03 -16.50
C THR A 103 9.65 -1.04 -16.17
N ARG A 104 9.98 -2.32 -16.21
CA ARG A 104 9.08 -3.39 -15.74
C ARG A 104 9.01 -3.49 -14.20
N GLN A 105 9.93 -2.84 -13.49
CA GLN A 105 10.01 -2.84 -12.02
C GLN A 105 9.23 -1.66 -11.46
N PHE A 106 8.26 -1.92 -10.56
CA PHE A 106 7.37 -0.89 -10.02
C PHE A 106 8.04 0.03 -8.98
N GLY A 107 9.13 -0.44 -8.37
CA GLY A 107 9.73 0.14 -7.18
C GLY A 107 9.95 1.65 -7.23
N MET A 108 10.39 2.20 -8.36
CA MET A 108 10.66 3.64 -8.47
C MET A 108 9.41 4.51 -8.33
N GLY A 109 8.26 4.07 -8.82
CA GLY A 109 6.99 4.79 -8.66
C GLY A 109 6.32 4.57 -7.31
N LYS A 110 6.79 3.62 -6.53
CA LYS A 110 6.21 3.17 -5.26
C LYS A 110 6.98 3.67 -4.02
N ASN A 111 8.19 4.21 -4.17
CA ASN A 111 9.08 4.53 -3.06
C ASN A 111 9.49 6.01 -2.95
N PHE A 112 8.71 6.93 -3.52
CA PHE A 112 8.83 8.33 -3.16
C PHE A 112 8.50 8.50 -1.66
N GLU A 113 9.26 9.35 -0.98
CA GLU A 113 9.08 9.60 0.45
C GLU A 113 7.64 10.00 0.78
N LYS A 114 7.09 9.43 1.85
CA LYS A 114 5.76 9.75 2.38
C LYS A 114 4.62 9.64 1.37
N THR A 115 4.69 8.67 0.47
CA THR A 115 3.61 8.37 -0.49
C THR A 115 2.74 7.19 -0.08
N GLY A 116 3.24 6.25 0.73
CA GLY A 116 2.44 5.15 1.28
C GLY A 116 1.84 5.51 2.63
N SER A 117 0.53 5.60 2.77
CA SER A 117 -0.05 5.87 4.09
C SER A 117 -0.61 4.60 4.74
N PHE A 118 -0.40 4.50 6.07
CA PHE A 118 -0.66 3.30 6.85
C PHE A 118 -1.32 3.65 8.19
N GLY A 119 -2.49 3.08 8.46
CA GLY A 119 -3.31 3.32 9.64
C GLY A 119 -4.82 3.25 9.33
N PRO A 120 -5.70 3.86 10.17
CA PRO A 120 -5.40 4.72 11.33
C PRO A 120 -4.90 3.94 12.54
N HIS A 121 -5.34 2.71 12.72
CA HIS A 121 -5.01 1.75 13.78
C HIS A 121 -5.00 0.33 13.23
N MET A 122 -4.59 -0.61 14.03
CA MET A 122 -4.69 -2.04 13.74
C MET A 122 -5.87 -2.63 14.51
N VAL A 123 -6.68 -3.43 13.83
CA VAL A 123 -7.68 -4.30 14.44
C VAL A 123 -7.08 -5.71 14.52
N LEU A 124 -7.20 -6.36 15.69
CA LEU A 124 -6.63 -7.69 15.89
C LEU A 124 -7.30 -8.73 14.98
N ALA A 125 -6.52 -9.71 14.53
CA ALA A 125 -7.03 -10.74 13.64
C ALA A 125 -8.15 -11.57 14.30
N GLU A 126 -8.13 -11.73 15.61
CA GLU A 126 -9.17 -12.43 16.39
C GLU A 126 -10.52 -11.70 16.38
N ASP A 127 -10.52 -10.37 16.21
CA ASP A 127 -11.73 -9.53 16.12
C ASP A 127 -12.32 -9.54 14.70
N ILE A 128 -11.61 -10.07 13.71
CA ILE A 128 -12.03 -10.16 12.29
C ILE A 128 -12.06 -11.65 11.88
N PRO A 129 -13.10 -12.40 12.25
CA PRO A 129 -13.16 -13.84 11.99
C PRO A 129 -13.25 -14.20 10.50
N ASP A 130 -13.75 -13.29 9.66
CA ASP A 130 -13.83 -13.47 8.22
C ASP A 130 -13.49 -12.17 7.48
N TYR A 131 -12.20 -11.94 7.20
CA TYR A 131 -11.76 -10.77 6.42
C TYR A 131 -12.36 -10.70 5.01
N LYS A 132 -12.81 -11.84 4.44
CA LYS A 132 -13.41 -11.89 3.09
C LYS A 132 -14.77 -11.21 3.03
N SER A 133 -15.46 -11.10 4.16
CA SER A 133 -16.74 -10.39 4.26
C SER A 133 -16.59 -8.87 4.18
N LEU A 134 -15.40 -8.34 4.48
CA LEU A 134 -15.12 -6.91 4.54
C LEU A 134 -15.15 -6.26 3.15
N THR A 135 -15.53 -4.98 3.13
CA THR A 135 -15.52 -4.13 1.93
C THR A 135 -14.45 -3.05 2.09
N ILE A 136 -13.71 -2.82 1.02
CA ILE A 136 -12.77 -1.71 0.90
C ILE A 136 -13.33 -0.64 -0.03
N GLU A 137 -13.26 0.62 0.38
CA GLU A 137 -13.67 1.78 -0.39
C GLU A 137 -12.58 2.86 -0.35
N THR A 138 -12.29 3.46 -1.51
CA THR A 138 -11.40 4.63 -1.60
C THR A 138 -12.20 5.83 -2.07
N ARG A 139 -12.08 6.95 -1.37
CA ARG A 139 -12.69 8.24 -1.73
C ARG A 139 -11.63 9.30 -1.98
N LEU A 140 -11.86 10.13 -2.99
CA LEU A 140 -11.08 11.35 -3.25
C LEU A 140 -12.03 12.55 -3.13
N ASN A 141 -11.76 13.45 -2.20
CA ASN A 141 -12.62 14.61 -1.89
C ASN A 141 -14.10 14.22 -1.65
N GLY A 142 -14.32 13.07 -1.01
CA GLY A 142 -15.64 12.53 -0.72
C GLY A 142 -16.31 11.75 -1.88
N GLU A 143 -15.74 11.78 -3.09
CA GLU A 143 -16.23 10.97 -4.22
C GLU A 143 -15.66 9.56 -4.16
N VAL A 144 -16.52 8.54 -4.29
CA VAL A 144 -16.12 7.12 -4.31
C VAL A 144 -15.37 6.82 -5.60
N MET A 145 -14.12 6.41 -5.46
CA MET A 145 -13.24 6.06 -6.57
C MET A 145 -13.09 4.55 -6.75
N GLN A 146 -12.97 3.80 -5.65
CA GLN A 146 -12.82 2.35 -5.65
C GLN A 146 -13.80 1.76 -4.63
N ASN A 147 -14.39 0.62 -4.95
CA ASN A 147 -15.21 -0.15 -4.01
C ASN A 147 -15.18 -1.62 -4.40
N ALA A 148 -14.83 -2.50 -3.45
CA ALA A 148 -14.75 -3.93 -3.67
C ALA A 148 -14.87 -4.71 -2.36
N LYS A 149 -15.21 -5.99 -2.47
CA LYS A 149 -15.09 -6.94 -1.35
C LYS A 149 -13.70 -7.56 -1.32
N LEU A 150 -13.18 -7.83 -0.13
CA LEU A 150 -11.89 -8.52 0.02
C LEU A 150 -11.94 -9.99 -0.44
N SER A 151 -13.13 -10.57 -0.56
CA SER A 151 -13.34 -11.87 -1.21
C SER A 151 -13.01 -11.90 -2.71
N GLN A 152 -12.81 -10.74 -3.35
CA GLN A 152 -12.48 -10.60 -4.76
C GLN A 152 -10.97 -10.62 -5.06
N LEU A 153 -10.13 -10.77 -4.02
CA LEU A 153 -8.70 -10.98 -4.19
C LEU A 153 -8.45 -12.24 -5.05
N ILE A 154 -7.61 -12.12 -6.08
CA ILE A 154 -7.22 -13.24 -6.96
C ILE A 154 -6.36 -14.22 -6.16
N PHE A 155 -5.33 -13.72 -5.50
CA PHE A 155 -4.53 -14.46 -4.54
C PHE A 155 -4.94 -13.99 -3.14
N ASP A 156 -5.58 -14.86 -2.37
CA ASP A 156 -6.01 -14.53 -1.03
C ASP A 156 -4.83 -14.47 -0.04
N ILE A 157 -5.08 -13.91 1.14
CA ILE A 157 -4.03 -13.66 2.15
C ILE A 157 -3.24 -14.94 2.50
N PRO A 158 -3.86 -16.12 2.74
CA PRO A 158 -3.12 -17.35 2.98
C PRO A 158 -2.16 -17.75 1.87
N ILE A 159 -2.59 -17.61 0.62
CA ILE A 159 -1.75 -17.91 -0.55
C ILE A 159 -0.56 -16.94 -0.63
N LEU A 160 -0.80 -15.65 -0.41
CA LEU A 160 0.25 -14.62 -0.45
C LEU A 160 1.31 -14.86 0.64
N ILE A 161 0.89 -15.10 1.88
CA ILE A 161 1.81 -15.39 3.00
C ILE A 161 2.63 -16.64 2.70
N SER A 162 1.97 -17.71 2.25
CA SER A 162 2.63 -18.95 1.87
C SER A 162 3.63 -18.74 0.74
N TYR A 163 3.23 -18.05 -0.33
CA TYR A 163 4.07 -17.79 -1.50
C TYR A 163 5.36 -17.04 -1.12
N VAL A 164 5.23 -15.92 -0.40
CA VAL A 164 6.37 -15.12 0.04
C VAL A 164 7.27 -15.90 0.98
N SER A 165 6.69 -16.71 1.88
CA SER A 165 7.44 -17.51 2.87
C SER A 165 8.33 -18.59 2.26
N LYS A 166 8.10 -18.98 1.00
CA LYS A 166 8.98 -19.89 0.26
C LYS A 166 10.33 -19.24 -0.07
N ALA A 167 10.29 -17.95 -0.42
CA ALA A 167 11.49 -17.20 -0.80
C ALA A 167 12.19 -16.59 0.42
N MET A 168 11.45 -15.92 1.29
CA MET A 168 11.98 -15.19 2.45
C MET A 168 11.15 -15.42 3.70
N ALA A 169 11.80 -15.51 4.86
CA ALA A 169 11.10 -15.68 6.13
C ALA A 169 10.32 -14.39 6.49
N TRP A 170 9.09 -14.54 6.96
CA TRP A 170 8.36 -13.50 7.66
C TRP A 170 8.94 -13.28 9.06
N ARG A 171 8.77 -12.08 9.59
CA ARG A 171 9.13 -11.69 10.96
C ARG A 171 7.98 -10.89 11.57
N ALA A 172 7.92 -10.85 12.89
CA ALA A 172 6.99 -9.99 13.59
C ALA A 172 7.13 -8.53 13.15
N GLY A 173 6.00 -7.87 12.88
CA GLY A 173 5.95 -6.49 12.40
C GLY A 173 6.26 -6.31 10.90
N ASP A 174 6.52 -7.37 10.15
CA ASP A 174 6.49 -7.30 8.67
C ASP A 174 5.08 -7.00 8.19
N VAL A 175 4.96 -6.32 7.06
CA VAL A 175 3.68 -5.89 6.50
C VAL A 175 3.47 -6.49 5.11
N LEU A 176 2.30 -7.07 4.88
CA LEU A 176 1.81 -7.47 3.56
C LEU A 176 0.70 -6.50 3.15
N VAL A 177 0.82 -5.89 1.96
CA VAL A 177 -0.17 -5.00 1.34
C VAL A 177 -0.79 -5.74 0.18
N THR A 178 -2.13 -5.95 0.22
CA THR A 178 -2.79 -7.06 -0.49
C THR A 178 -3.16 -6.80 -1.94
N GLY A 179 -2.97 -5.59 -2.44
CA GLY A 179 -3.37 -5.18 -3.78
C GLY A 179 -4.64 -4.34 -3.79
N THR A 180 -4.76 -3.49 -4.81
CA THR A 180 -5.85 -2.52 -4.98
C THR A 180 -6.91 -3.01 -5.95
N PRO A 181 -8.21 -2.71 -5.70
CA PRO A 181 -9.29 -2.98 -6.66
C PRO A 181 -9.26 -2.05 -7.86
N GLY A 182 -10.15 -2.28 -8.82
CA GLY A 182 -10.39 -1.40 -9.97
C GLY A 182 -10.86 -0.01 -9.55
N GLY A 183 -10.74 0.96 -10.47
CA GLY A 183 -11.15 2.35 -10.28
C GLY A 183 -10.01 3.31 -9.98
N VAL A 184 -8.75 2.89 -10.16
CA VAL A 184 -7.58 3.75 -10.00
C VAL A 184 -7.61 4.97 -10.92
N GLY A 185 -7.04 6.08 -10.47
CA GLY A 185 -7.19 7.38 -11.12
C GLY A 185 -6.62 7.42 -12.53
N PHE A 186 -5.45 6.81 -12.78
CA PHE A 186 -4.81 6.88 -14.11
C PHE A 186 -5.56 6.13 -15.21
N LYS A 187 -6.53 5.29 -14.86
CA LYS A 187 -7.37 4.55 -15.82
C LYS A 187 -8.71 5.20 -16.09
N ARG A 188 -9.03 6.26 -15.38
CA ARG A 188 -10.24 7.05 -15.62
C ARG A 188 -10.14 7.86 -16.92
N ASN A 189 -11.25 8.29 -17.46
CA ASN A 189 -11.31 9.12 -18.66
C ASN A 189 -12.17 10.39 -18.38
N PRO A 190 -11.53 11.57 -18.23
CA PRO A 190 -10.08 11.81 -18.20
C PRO A 190 -9.40 11.20 -16.96
N PRO A 191 -8.05 10.98 -16.98
CA PRO A 191 -7.32 10.53 -15.81
C PRO A 191 -7.45 11.49 -14.63
N VAL A 192 -7.57 10.93 -13.43
CA VAL A 192 -7.68 11.67 -12.17
C VAL A 192 -6.44 11.40 -11.31
N PHE A 193 -5.73 12.46 -10.93
CA PHE A 193 -4.57 12.39 -10.06
C PHE A 193 -4.75 13.30 -8.86
N MET A 194 -4.21 12.88 -7.71
CA MET A 194 -4.25 13.64 -6.48
C MET A 194 -3.39 14.92 -6.58
N LYS A 195 -3.95 16.04 -6.15
CA LYS A 195 -3.34 17.38 -6.18
C LYS A 195 -3.16 17.92 -4.77
N PRO A 196 -2.22 18.85 -4.55
CA PRO A 196 -2.13 19.56 -3.28
C PRO A 196 -3.47 20.18 -2.88
N GLY A 197 -3.89 19.93 -1.64
CA GLY A 197 -5.18 20.33 -1.11
C GLY A 197 -6.27 19.26 -1.17
N ASP A 198 -6.11 18.22 -1.97
CA ASP A 198 -7.04 17.07 -1.98
C ASP A 198 -6.98 16.30 -0.66
N ASN A 199 -8.10 15.63 -0.35
CA ASN A 199 -8.21 14.64 0.72
C ASN A 199 -8.52 13.26 0.12
N VAL A 200 -7.74 12.26 0.50
CA VAL A 200 -7.96 10.86 0.11
C VAL A 200 -8.25 10.03 1.36
N GLU A 201 -9.24 9.15 1.24
CA GLU A 201 -9.64 8.25 2.31
C GLU A 201 -9.68 6.81 1.80
N VAL A 202 -9.21 5.89 2.64
CA VAL A 202 -9.38 4.45 2.45
C VAL A 202 -10.12 3.91 3.65
N GLU A 203 -11.31 3.38 3.42
CA GLU A 203 -12.15 2.77 4.44
C GLU A 203 -12.22 1.27 4.23
N ILE A 204 -12.05 0.51 5.30
CA ILE A 204 -12.37 -0.92 5.33
C ILE A 204 -13.37 -1.13 6.46
N THR A 205 -14.50 -1.77 6.12
CA THR A 205 -15.53 -2.09 7.11
C THR A 205 -14.93 -2.81 8.31
N ASP A 206 -15.38 -2.45 9.52
CA ASP A 206 -14.91 -2.98 10.82
C ASP A 206 -13.42 -2.73 11.14
N ILE A 207 -12.67 -2.06 10.26
CA ILE A 207 -11.29 -1.66 10.52
C ILE A 207 -11.17 -0.16 10.75
N GLY A 208 -11.77 0.68 9.89
CA GLY A 208 -11.76 2.13 10.06
C GLY A 208 -11.44 2.90 8.79
N VAL A 209 -11.16 4.20 8.95
CA VAL A 209 -10.92 5.14 7.85
C VAL A 209 -9.52 5.74 7.98
N LEU A 210 -8.66 5.44 7.04
CA LEU A 210 -7.37 6.10 6.84
C LEU A 210 -7.60 7.37 6.01
N SER A 211 -7.29 8.55 6.54
CA SER A 211 -7.50 9.83 5.86
C SER A 211 -6.20 10.63 5.78
N ASN A 212 -5.92 11.19 4.62
CA ASN A 212 -4.71 11.97 4.36
C ASN A 212 -4.99 13.15 3.42
N THR A 213 -4.40 14.29 3.71
CA THR A 213 -4.33 15.41 2.76
C THR A 213 -3.11 15.28 1.87
N ILE A 214 -3.15 15.91 0.68
CA ILE A 214 -2.03 15.94 -0.25
C ILE A 214 -1.29 17.28 -0.12
N LYS A 215 0.05 17.23 -0.07
CA LYS A 215 0.91 18.43 -0.11
C LYS A 215 1.96 18.32 -1.20
N ALA A 216 2.25 19.42 -1.87
CA ALA A 216 3.46 19.50 -2.70
C ALA A 216 4.69 19.58 -1.81
N VAL A 217 5.76 18.89 -2.22
CA VAL A 217 7.07 19.00 -1.56
C VAL A 217 8.02 19.80 -2.43
N SER A 218 8.57 20.86 -1.86
CA SER A 218 9.79 21.47 -2.38
C SER A 218 10.96 20.90 -1.58
N TYR A 219 11.84 20.14 -2.22
CA TYR A 219 13.10 19.77 -1.60
C TYR A 219 14.00 21.02 -1.57
N THR A 220 14.04 21.71 -0.43
CA THR A 220 15.18 22.54 -0.12
C THR A 220 16.27 21.57 0.33
N HIS A 221 17.28 21.33 -0.53
CA HIS A 221 18.48 20.66 -0.08
C HIS A 221 19.07 21.50 1.07
N PRO A 222 19.30 20.95 2.27
CA PRO A 222 20.22 21.58 3.18
C PRO A 222 21.56 21.66 2.43
N GLU A 223 22.13 22.86 2.33
CA GLU A 223 23.48 23.03 1.76
C GLU A 223 24.43 22.02 2.44
N PRO A 224 25.28 21.32 1.68
CA PRO A 224 26.23 20.40 2.27
C PRO A 224 27.09 21.20 3.24
N THR A 225 26.97 20.89 4.52
CA THR A 225 27.85 21.43 5.55
C THR A 225 29.29 21.19 5.08
N ARG A 226 30.02 22.27 4.75
CA ARG A 226 31.45 22.19 4.44
C ARG A 226 32.10 21.45 5.59
N ARG A 227 32.61 20.26 5.33
CA ARG A 227 33.53 19.62 6.26
C ARG A 227 34.69 20.59 6.45
N SER A 228 34.81 21.16 7.64
CA SER A 228 36.04 21.85 8.02
C SER A 228 37.14 20.80 7.95
N THR A 229 38.05 20.97 6.98
CA THR A 229 39.32 20.26 6.95
C THR A 229 40.07 20.70 8.20
N ILE A 230 40.15 19.83 9.17
CA ILE A 230 41.07 19.94 10.30
C ILE A 230 42.44 19.62 9.70
N SER A 231 43.26 20.65 9.57
CA SER A 231 44.68 20.54 9.28
C SER A 231 45.45 20.05 10.51
#